data_e801c0acefa3b2b65f4b70205f5c861b
#
_entry.id   e801c0acefa3b2b65f4b70205f5c861b
#
_cell.length_a   1.000
_cell.length_b   1.000
_cell.length_c   1.000
_cell.angle_alpha   90.00
_cell.angle_beta   90.00
_cell.angle_gamma   90.00
#
_symmetry.space_group_name_H-M   'P 1'
#
loop_
_entity.id
_entity.type
_entity.pdbx_description
1 polymer ?
#
loop_
_entity_poly.entity_id
_entity_poly.type
_entity_poly.pdbx_seq_one_letter_code
_entity_poly.pdbx_strand_id
1 'polypeptide(L)'
;MYLIVIGLMASLAIGSVSFAGSEITGKLKSTIDKVIAIVKDENLKKDKQSRRAALRKAIDERFDYRQMVMRSLAKNWDPRSDQERQQFILLFKSLLENSYAGKLESFSDEKINYLGEVIKGKYALVKTEVVRPSSTIAVDYKLIQENGDWRIYDFVIEGVSMIRNYRSQFTKIIRKDSYEILVQKLTDKINELEQGPKASEKL
;
A
#
# COMPACT_ATOMS: atom_id res chain seq x y z
N MET A 1 10.49 45.10 58.46
CA MET A 1 9.40 44.39 57.79
C MET A 1 9.83 44.16 56.36
N TYR A 2 10.47 43.01 56.09
CA TYR A 2 11.05 42.69 54.76
C TYR A 2 10.05 41.79 54.02
N LEU A 3 9.58 42.28 52.87
CA LEU A 3 8.75 41.52 51.93
C LEU A 3 9.68 40.73 50.97
N ILE A 4 9.68 39.42 51.08
CA ILE A 4 10.35 38.53 50.13
C ILE A 4 9.40 38.27 48.95
N VAL A 5 9.72 38.78 47.78
CA VAL A 5 9.03 38.45 46.52
C VAL A 5 9.69 37.21 45.95
N ILE A 6 9.00 36.06 46.03
CA ILE A 6 9.44 34.82 45.35
C ILE A 6 8.91 34.87 43.92
N GLY A 7 9.82 35.14 42.99
CA GLY A 7 9.57 35.06 41.55
C GLY A 7 9.51 33.60 41.11
N LEU A 8 8.32 33.12 40.73
CA LEU A 8 8.11 31.81 40.13
C LEU A 8 8.51 31.87 38.64
N MET A 9 9.69 31.39 38.29
CA MET A 9 10.08 31.19 36.91
C MET A 9 9.38 29.94 36.39
N ALA A 10 8.32 30.11 35.59
CA ALA A 10 7.73 29.02 34.80
C ALA A 10 8.61 28.81 33.56
N SER A 11 9.43 27.76 33.56
CA SER A 11 10.14 27.29 32.38
C SER A 11 9.18 26.63 31.41
N LEU A 12 8.80 27.35 30.36
CA LEU A 12 8.16 26.74 29.19
C LEU A 12 9.17 25.80 28.52
N ALA A 13 8.97 24.50 28.70
CA ALA A 13 9.62 23.49 27.88
C ALA A 13 9.01 23.57 26.46
N ILE A 14 9.65 24.33 25.59
CA ILE A 14 9.37 24.29 24.15
C ILE A 14 9.85 22.92 23.67
N GLY A 15 8.93 21.97 23.58
CA GLY A 15 9.18 20.69 22.94
C GLY A 15 9.58 20.93 21.49
N SER A 16 10.85 20.72 21.19
CA SER A 16 11.37 20.75 19.82
C SER A 16 10.67 19.65 19.02
N VAL A 17 9.74 20.04 18.14
CA VAL A 17 9.20 19.13 17.12
C VAL A 17 10.34 18.85 16.15
N SER A 18 11.10 17.81 16.41
CA SER A 18 12.14 17.33 15.50
C SER A 18 11.46 16.75 14.26
N PHE A 19 11.49 17.47 13.14
CA PHE A 19 11.18 16.98 11.80
C PHE A 19 12.33 16.11 11.25
N ALA A 20 12.91 15.25 12.07
CA ALA A 20 13.60 14.08 11.57
C ALA A 20 12.50 13.14 11.10
N GLY A 21 12.47 12.82 9.80
CA GLY A 21 11.48 11.91 9.25
C GLY A 21 11.38 10.67 10.15
N SER A 22 10.17 10.35 10.62
CA SER A 22 10.05 9.25 11.58
C SER A 22 10.54 7.95 10.96
N GLU A 23 10.80 6.97 11.79
CA GLU A 23 11.20 5.63 11.36
C GLU A 23 10.20 5.05 10.34
N ILE A 24 8.90 5.33 10.49
CA ILE A 24 7.85 4.84 9.61
C ILE A 24 7.97 5.44 8.21
N THR A 25 8.01 6.78 8.11
CA THR A 25 8.20 7.48 6.84
C THR A 25 9.53 7.10 6.20
N GLY A 26 10.61 6.94 6.98
CA GLY A 26 11.92 6.51 6.51
C GLY A 26 11.89 5.11 5.89
N LYS A 27 11.25 4.15 6.53
CA LYS A 27 11.07 2.78 6.00
C LYS A 27 10.21 2.76 4.73
N LEU A 28 9.12 3.53 4.70
CA LEU A 28 8.28 3.66 3.52
C LEU A 28 9.07 4.28 2.36
N LYS A 29 9.78 5.37 2.63
CA LYS A 29 10.63 6.04 1.64
C LYS A 29 11.67 5.09 1.06
N SER A 30 12.38 4.34 1.89
CA SER A 30 13.36 3.34 1.45
C SER A 30 12.73 2.31 0.50
N THR A 31 11.50 1.85 0.79
CA THR A 31 10.81 0.90 -0.09
C THR A 31 10.42 1.56 -1.43
N ILE A 32 9.90 2.79 -1.41
CA ILE A 32 9.55 3.54 -2.62
C ILE A 32 10.80 3.82 -3.46
N ASP A 33 11.89 4.24 -2.85
CA ASP A 33 13.16 4.51 -3.55
C ASP A 33 13.70 3.23 -4.21
N LYS A 34 13.61 2.05 -3.55
CA LYS A 34 13.96 0.75 -4.17
C LYS A 34 13.08 0.46 -5.39
N VAL A 35 11.76 0.65 -5.29
CA VAL A 35 10.82 0.44 -6.39
C VAL A 35 11.17 1.36 -7.57
N ILE A 36 11.42 2.65 -7.32
CA ILE A 36 11.81 3.62 -8.34
C ILE A 36 13.14 3.20 -9.00
N ALA A 37 14.14 2.79 -8.22
CA ALA A 37 15.42 2.33 -8.74
C ALA A 37 15.25 1.13 -9.69
N ILE A 38 14.43 0.14 -9.31
CA ILE A 38 14.13 -1.04 -10.15
C ILE A 38 13.44 -0.63 -11.46
N VAL A 39 12.46 0.29 -11.38
CA VAL A 39 11.73 0.76 -12.56
C VAL A 39 12.65 1.52 -13.54
N LYS A 40 13.62 2.28 -13.01
CA LYS A 40 14.59 3.06 -13.80
C LYS A 40 15.79 2.26 -14.31
N ASP A 41 15.99 1.04 -13.82
CA ASP A 41 17.13 0.20 -14.23
C ASP A 41 17.00 -0.24 -15.69
N GLU A 42 17.90 0.24 -16.53
CA GLU A 42 17.90 -0.02 -17.99
C GLU A 42 18.12 -1.51 -18.33
N ASN A 43 18.81 -2.27 -17.48
CA ASN A 43 18.98 -3.70 -17.69
C ASN A 43 17.69 -4.45 -17.38
N LEU A 44 17.02 -4.09 -16.28
CA LEU A 44 15.73 -4.67 -15.90
C LEU A 44 14.59 -4.27 -16.85
N LYS A 45 14.69 -3.11 -17.51
CA LYS A 45 13.71 -2.72 -18.57
C LYS A 45 13.70 -3.71 -19.74
N LYS A 46 14.84 -4.31 -20.05
CA LYS A 46 15.00 -5.28 -21.16
C LYS A 46 14.48 -6.67 -20.79
N ASP A 47 14.39 -6.99 -19.50
CA ASP A 47 13.89 -8.27 -18.97
C ASP A 47 12.68 -8.01 -18.05
N LYS A 48 11.49 -8.07 -18.67
CA LYS A 48 10.22 -7.84 -17.97
C LYS A 48 10.00 -8.82 -16.80
N GLN A 49 10.45 -10.07 -16.93
CA GLN A 49 10.27 -11.09 -15.91
C GLN A 49 11.14 -10.77 -14.69
N SER A 50 12.42 -10.51 -14.89
CA SER A 50 13.35 -10.14 -13.82
C SER A 50 12.94 -8.83 -13.15
N ARG A 51 12.47 -7.82 -13.92
CA ARG A 51 11.97 -6.57 -13.37
C ARG A 51 10.75 -6.80 -12.46
N ARG A 52 9.77 -7.58 -12.91
CA ARG A 52 8.58 -7.91 -12.09
C ARG A 52 8.95 -8.68 -10.82
N ALA A 53 9.89 -9.63 -10.91
CA ALA A 53 10.38 -10.36 -9.75
C ALA A 53 11.07 -9.43 -8.72
N ALA A 54 11.90 -8.50 -9.18
CA ALA A 54 12.55 -7.51 -8.33
C ALA A 54 11.54 -6.55 -7.67
N LEU A 55 10.55 -6.04 -8.42
CA LEU A 55 9.47 -5.21 -7.89
C LEU A 55 8.66 -5.95 -6.82
N ARG A 56 8.28 -7.21 -7.11
CA ARG A 56 7.58 -8.08 -6.16
C ARG A 56 8.34 -8.20 -4.85
N LYS A 57 9.63 -8.53 -4.92
CA LYS A 57 10.48 -8.66 -3.73
C LYS A 57 10.53 -7.36 -2.91
N ALA A 58 10.70 -6.21 -3.56
CA ALA A 58 10.77 -4.91 -2.88
C ALA A 58 9.44 -4.55 -2.18
N ILE A 59 8.31 -4.85 -2.83
CA ILE A 59 6.96 -4.56 -2.30
C ILE A 59 6.61 -5.52 -1.16
N ASP A 60 6.94 -6.82 -1.28
CA ASP A 60 6.66 -7.85 -0.27
C ASP A 60 7.30 -7.53 1.09
N GLU A 61 8.46 -6.86 1.09
CA GLU A 61 9.12 -6.43 2.32
C GLU A 61 8.26 -5.48 3.16
N ARG A 62 7.32 -4.75 2.55
CA ARG A 62 6.55 -3.70 3.22
C ARG A 62 5.05 -3.96 3.30
N PHE A 63 4.49 -4.80 2.45
CA PHE A 63 3.05 -5.05 2.39
C PHE A 63 2.63 -6.21 3.30
N ASP A 64 1.50 -6.05 3.99
CA ASP A 64 0.85 -7.10 4.76
C ASP A 64 -0.39 -7.60 4.03
N TYR A 65 -0.18 -8.55 3.12
CA TYR A 65 -1.27 -9.12 2.33
C TYR A 65 -2.31 -9.85 3.19
N ARG A 66 -1.91 -10.43 4.34
CA ARG A 66 -2.85 -11.06 5.25
C ARG A 66 -3.82 -10.04 5.85
N GLN A 67 -3.31 -8.91 6.33
CA GLN A 67 -4.13 -7.82 6.84
C GLN A 67 -5.01 -7.21 5.75
N MET A 68 -4.50 -7.08 4.52
CA MET A 68 -5.27 -6.60 3.38
C MET A 68 -6.44 -7.51 3.07
N VAL A 69 -6.21 -8.82 2.96
CA VAL A 69 -7.24 -9.84 2.67
C VAL A 69 -8.27 -9.92 3.78
N MET A 70 -7.83 -10.03 5.03
CA MET A 70 -8.70 -10.08 6.20
C MET A 70 -9.69 -8.88 6.20
N ARG A 71 -9.20 -7.68 5.87
CA ARG A 71 -10.01 -6.47 5.81
C ARG A 71 -10.91 -6.40 4.58
N SER A 72 -10.48 -6.95 3.44
CA SER A 72 -11.27 -6.97 2.21
C SER A 72 -12.37 -8.03 2.22
N LEU A 73 -12.14 -9.19 2.83
CA LEU A 73 -13.17 -10.21 3.05
C LEU A 73 -14.11 -9.88 4.21
N ALA A 74 -13.64 -9.10 5.21
CA ALA A 74 -14.37 -8.70 6.41
C ALA A 74 -15.01 -9.92 7.12
N LYS A 75 -16.34 -9.93 7.33
CA LYS A 75 -17.05 -11.04 7.97
C LYS A 75 -16.95 -12.39 7.23
N ASN A 76 -16.54 -12.37 5.96
CA ASN A 76 -16.35 -13.59 5.18
C ASN A 76 -14.98 -14.24 5.38
N TRP A 77 -14.08 -13.61 6.16
CA TRP A 77 -12.77 -14.15 6.51
C TRP A 77 -12.85 -15.26 7.56
N ASP A 78 -13.62 -15.04 8.63
CA ASP A 78 -13.66 -15.96 9.78
C ASP A 78 -14.18 -17.37 9.42
N PRO A 79 -15.18 -17.53 8.53
CA PRO A 79 -15.66 -18.85 8.12
C PRO A 79 -14.67 -19.63 7.23
N ARG A 80 -13.57 -19.04 6.78
CA ARG A 80 -12.62 -19.71 5.87
C ARG A 80 -11.63 -20.56 6.65
N SER A 81 -11.35 -21.75 6.10
CA SER A 81 -10.27 -22.61 6.58
C SER A 81 -8.90 -21.91 6.39
N ASP A 82 -7.88 -22.38 7.10
CA ASP A 82 -6.53 -21.82 6.94
C ASP A 82 -5.98 -22.03 5.54
N GLN A 83 -6.33 -23.13 4.87
CA GLN A 83 -5.97 -23.39 3.48
C GLN A 83 -6.61 -22.35 2.55
N GLU A 84 -7.93 -22.11 2.67
CA GLU A 84 -8.64 -21.09 1.88
C GLU A 84 -8.07 -19.69 2.12
N ARG A 85 -7.76 -19.37 3.37
CA ARG A 85 -7.11 -18.09 3.73
C ARG A 85 -5.77 -17.90 3.03
N GLN A 86 -4.91 -18.92 3.07
CA GLN A 86 -3.60 -18.87 2.40
C GLN A 86 -3.75 -18.79 0.88
N GLN A 87 -4.63 -19.57 0.28
CA GLN A 87 -4.90 -19.51 -1.16
C GLN A 87 -5.42 -18.13 -1.57
N PHE A 88 -6.34 -17.54 -0.80
CA PHE A 88 -6.88 -16.22 -1.11
C PHE A 88 -5.85 -15.11 -0.94
N ILE A 89 -4.93 -15.22 0.03
CA ILE A 89 -3.81 -14.28 0.20
C ILE A 89 -2.94 -14.27 -1.05
N LEU A 90 -2.56 -15.45 -1.57
CA LEU A 90 -1.76 -15.56 -2.79
C LEU A 90 -2.49 -15.02 -4.01
N LEU A 91 -3.78 -15.35 -4.14
CA LEU A 91 -4.63 -14.86 -5.23
C LEU A 91 -4.76 -13.33 -5.20
N PHE A 92 -5.02 -12.76 -4.04
CA PHE A 92 -5.14 -11.31 -3.88
C PHE A 92 -3.82 -10.57 -4.14
N LYS A 93 -2.71 -11.15 -3.71
CA LYS A 93 -1.37 -10.65 -4.03
C LYS A 93 -1.17 -10.60 -5.54
N SER A 94 -1.44 -11.71 -6.25
CA SER A 94 -1.32 -11.77 -7.71
C SER A 94 -2.25 -10.76 -8.40
N LEU A 95 -3.47 -10.60 -7.90
CA LEU A 95 -4.40 -9.58 -8.41
C LEU A 95 -3.82 -8.15 -8.30
N LEU A 96 -3.28 -7.78 -7.13
CA LEU A 96 -2.67 -6.46 -6.93
C LEU A 96 -1.46 -6.27 -7.83
N GLU A 97 -0.56 -7.24 -7.88
CA GLU A 97 0.64 -7.19 -8.72
C GLU A 97 0.26 -6.93 -10.19
N ASN A 98 -0.64 -7.71 -10.75
CA ASN A 98 -1.03 -7.58 -12.16
C ASN A 98 -1.86 -6.31 -12.42
N SER A 99 -2.71 -5.88 -11.48
CA SER A 99 -3.52 -4.67 -11.62
C SER A 99 -2.69 -3.37 -11.60
N TYR A 100 -1.56 -3.37 -10.90
CA TYR A 100 -0.74 -2.18 -10.72
C TYR A 100 0.62 -2.22 -11.43
N ALA A 101 1.01 -3.38 -12.01
CA ALA A 101 2.29 -3.54 -12.71
C ALA A 101 2.51 -2.45 -13.78
N GLY A 102 1.55 -2.24 -14.66
CA GLY A 102 1.66 -1.23 -15.73
C GLY A 102 1.80 0.20 -15.20
N LYS A 103 1.15 0.53 -14.06
CA LYS A 103 1.27 1.85 -13.44
C LYS A 103 2.65 2.07 -12.82
N LEU A 104 3.24 1.02 -12.25
CA LEU A 104 4.61 1.06 -11.75
C LEU A 104 5.61 1.11 -12.90
N GLU A 105 5.40 0.30 -13.94
CA GLU A 105 6.27 0.25 -15.11
C GLU A 105 6.27 1.57 -15.90
N SER A 106 5.18 2.36 -15.85
CA SER A 106 5.08 3.69 -16.49
C SER A 106 5.66 4.83 -15.68
N PHE A 107 6.15 4.57 -14.45
CA PHE A 107 6.79 5.59 -13.62
C PHE A 107 8.13 6.00 -14.27
N SER A 108 8.36 7.31 -14.43
CA SER A 108 9.56 7.85 -15.08
C SER A 108 10.25 8.91 -14.21
N ASP A 109 9.78 10.15 -14.29
CA ASP A 109 10.41 11.31 -13.66
C ASP A 109 9.57 11.94 -12.56
N GLU A 110 8.58 11.22 -12.08
CA GLU A 110 7.72 11.67 -10.99
C GLU A 110 8.53 11.84 -9.70
N LYS A 111 8.17 12.87 -8.93
CA LYS A 111 8.69 13.11 -7.59
C LYS A 111 7.68 12.65 -6.55
N ILE A 112 8.18 12.12 -5.43
CA ILE A 112 7.34 11.77 -4.30
C ILE A 112 7.58 12.80 -3.19
N ASN A 113 6.55 13.57 -2.86
CA ASN A 113 6.54 14.44 -1.71
C ASN A 113 5.94 13.70 -0.51
N TYR A 114 6.61 13.76 0.63
CA TYR A 114 6.14 13.23 1.91
C TYR A 114 5.55 14.38 2.70
N LEU A 115 4.23 14.38 2.91
CA LEU A 115 3.49 15.49 3.50
C LEU A 115 3.36 15.40 5.01
N GLY A 116 3.69 14.23 5.58
CA GLY A 116 3.67 13.98 7.01
C GLY A 116 3.06 12.64 7.37
N GLU A 117 3.07 12.36 8.66
CA GLU A 117 2.52 11.13 9.20
C GLU A 117 1.69 11.39 10.47
N VAL A 118 0.76 10.49 10.72
CA VAL A 118 -0.04 10.46 11.95
C VAL A 118 0.03 9.05 12.53
N ILE A 119 0.41 8.92 13.80
CA ILE A 119 0.49 7.65 14.51
C ILE A 119 -0.62 7.60 15.55
N LYS A 120 -1.36 6.49 15.61
CA LYS A 120 -2.37 6.22 16.62
C LYS A 120 -2.27 4.77 17.10
N GLY A 121 -1.61 4.56 18.22
CA GLY A 121 -1.31 3.22 18.74
C GLY A 121 -0.51 2.40 17.73
N LYS A 122 -1.02 1.22 17.37
CA LYS A 122 -0.40 0.34 16.38
C LYS A 122 -0.73 0.69 14.91
N TYR A 123 -1.33 1.82 14.65
CA TYR A 123 -1.69 2.27 13.30
C TYR A 123 -0.96 3.56 12.94
N ALA A 124 -0.57 3.69 11.68
CA ALA A 124 -0.02 4.91 11.14
C ALA A 124 -0.62 5.24 9.78
N LEU A 125 -0.64 6.52 9.45
CA LEU A 125 -0.98 7.05 8.14
C LEU A 125 0.20 7.91 7.69
N VAL A 126 0.80 7.56 6.56
CA VAL A 126 1.80 8.40 5.89
C VAL A 126 1.17 8.99 4.64
N LYS A 127 1.15 10.32 4.57
CA LYS A 127 0.60 11.07 3.44
C LYS A 127 1.70 11.40 2.44
N THR A 128 1.43 11.10 1.17
CA THR A 128 2.35 11.43 0.08
C THR A 128 1.62 11.98 -1.13
N GLU A 129 2.38 12.60 -2.01
CA GLU A 129 1.94 13.03 -3.34
C GLU A 129 2.93 12.56 -4.40
N VAL A 130 2.39 12.01 -5.48
CA VAL A 130 3.13 11.74 -6.72
C VAL A 130 2.97 12.94 -7.63
N VAL A 131 4.04 13.70 -7.79
CA VAL A 131 4.07 14.91 -8.62
C VAL A 131 4.53 14.57 -10.02
N ARG A 132 3.70 14.89 -11.01
CA ARG A 132 3.93 14.75 -12.44
C ARG A 132 3.95 16.13 -13.10
N PRO A 133 4.46 16.27 -14.32
CA PRO A 133 4.50 17.55 -15.00
C PRO A 133 3.13 18.23 -15.15
N SER A 134 2.04 17.46 -15.30
CA SER A 134 0.69 17.98 -15.54
C SER A 134 -0.32 17.69 -14.43
N SER A 135 0.07 16.95 -13.38
CA SER A 135 -0.87 16.54 -12.32
C SER A 135 -0.14 16.14 -11.04
N THR A 136 -0.84 16.24 -9.92
CA THR A 136 -0.41 15.70 -8.64
C THR A 136 -1.45 14.69 -8.18
N ILE A 137 -1.01 13.51 -7.76
CA ILE A 137 -1.87 12.41 -7.30
C ILE A 137 -1.59 12.16 -5.83
N ALA A 138 -2.59 12.33 -4.98
CA ALA A 138 -2.47 11.99 -3.57
C ALA A 138 -2.45 10.46 -3.39
N VAL A 139 -1.42 9.96 -2.68
CA VAL A 139 -1.28 8.53 -2.36
C VAL A 139 -0.92 8.40 -0.88
N ASP A 140 -1.89 8.04 -0.07
CA ASP A 140 -1.66 7.82 1.36
C ASP A 140 -1.47 6.33 1.65
N TYR A 141 -0.59 6.02 2.59
CA TYR A 141 -0.33 4.65 3.03
C TYR A 141 -0.80 4.46 4.47
N LYS A 142 -1.63 3.44 4.70
CA LYS A 142 -2.03 3.03 6.04
C LYS A 142 -1.20 1.83 6.47
N LEU A 143 -0.53 1.97 7.60
CA LEU A 143 0.35 0.96 8.15
C LEU A 143 -0.16 0.44 9.48
N ILE A 144 0.20 -0.79 9.77
CA ILE A 144 -0.01 -1.44 11.06
C ILE A 144 1.33 -1.94 11.59
N GLN A 145 1.53 -1.81 12.90
CA GLN A 145 2.69 -2.39 13.57
C GLN A 145 2.38 -3.82 13.99
N GLU A 146 3.15 -4.76 13.46
CA GLU A 146 3.11 -6.17 13.84
C GLU A 146 4.55 -6.68 14.05
N ASN A 147 4.78 -7.40 15.15
CA ASN A 147 6.10 -7.95 15.50
C ASN A 147 7.26 -6.93 15.46
N GLY A 148 6.97 -5.69 15.85
CA GLY A 148 7.97 -4.60 15.86
C GLY A 148 8.23 -3.94 14.51
N ASP A 149 7.60 -4.37 13.43
CA ASP A 149 7.75 -3.75 12.11
C ASP A 149 6.44 -3.10 11.61
N TRP A 150 6.58 -2.04 10.83
CA TRP A 150 5.46 -1.33 10.21
C TRP A 150 5.19 -1.84 8.81
N ARG A 151 3.97 -2.36 8.57
CA ARG A 151 3.55 -2.93 7.29
C ARG A 151 2.31 -2.27 6.73
N ILE A 152 2.27 -2.09 5.41
CA ILE A 152 1.16 -1.46 4.71
C ILE A 152 0.01 -2.46 4.60
N TYR A 153 -1.17 -2.07 5.13
CA TYR A 153 -2.40 -2.85 5.00
C TYR A 153 -3.47 -2.20 4.12
N ASP A 154 -3.27 -0.95 3.70
CA ASP A 154 -4.16 -0.24 2.77
C ASP A 154 -3.38 0.91 2.13
N PHE A 155 -3.72 1.25 0.91
CA PHE A 155 -3.28 2.47 0.26
C PHE A 155 -4.48 3.20 -0.32
N VAL A 156 -4.44 4.54 -0.25
CA VAL A 156 -5.55 5.43 -0.57
C VAL A 156 -5.09 6.32 -1.71
N ILE A 157 -5.70 6.19 -2.87
CA ILE A 157 -5.39 6.98 -4.06
C ILE A 157 -6.53 7.98 -4.25
N GLU A 158 -6.22 9.27 -4.29
CA GLU A 158 -7.21 10.35 -4.44
C GLU A 158 -8.41 10.18 -3.48
N GLY A 159 -8.12 9.86 -2.21
CA GLY A 159 -9.14 9.65 -1.17
C GLY A 159 -9.86 8.30 -1.23
N VAL A 160 -9.63 7.47 -2.25
CA VAL A 160 -10.25 6.15 -2.40
C VAL A 160 -9.37 5.06 -1.80
N SER A 161 -9.81 4.46 -0.69
CA SER A 161 -9.15 3.30 -0.08
C SER A 161 -9.31 2.07 -0.96
N MET A 162 -8.20 1.46 -1.35
CA MET A 162 -8.19 0.27 -2.20
C MET A 162 -8.80 -0.94 -1.48
N ILE A 163 -8.45 -1.14 -0.23
CA ILE A 163 -9.00 -2.27 0.55
C ILE A 163 -10.50 -2.10 0.81
N ARG A 164 -11.00 -0.89 1.04
CA ARG A 164 -12.43 -0.63 1.15
C ARG A 164 -13.15 -0.88 -0.18
N ASN A 165 -12.55 -0.51 -1.29
CA ASN A 165 -13.09 -0.76 -2.62
C ASN A 165 -13.22 -2.26 -2.90
N TYR A 166 -12.15 -3.06 -2.65
CA TYR A 166 -12.20 -4.51 -2.76
C TYR A 166 -13.22 -5.14 -1.80
N ARG A 167 -13.30 -4.66 -0.54
CA ARG A 167 -14.33 -5.13 0.39
C ARG A 167 -15.74 -4.98 -0.18
N SER A 168 -16.04 -3.83 -0.74
CA SER A 168 -17.36 -3.55 -1.33
C SER A 168 -17.67 -4.54 -2.45
N GLN A 169 -16.72 -4.74 -3.37
CA GLN A 169 -16.86 -5.64 -4.50
C GLN A 169 -16.99 -7.10 -4.04
N PHE A 170 -16.09 -7.57 -3.16
CA PHE A 170 -16.09 -8.95 -2.66
C PHE A 170 -17.37 -9.27 -1.88
N THR A 171 -17.80 -8.36 -1.00
CA THR A 171 -19.07 -8.53 -0.26
C THR A 171 -20.26 -8.64 -1.21
N LYS A 172 -20.29 -7.81 -2.27
CA LYS A 172 -21.37 -7.85 -3.28
C LYS A 172 -21.40 -9.20 -4.01
N ILE A 173 -20.24 -9.70 -4.45
CA ILE A 173 -20.13 -10.97 -5.17
C ILE A 173 -20.54 -12.14 -4.25
N ILE A 174 -19.94 -12.22 -3.05
CA ILE A 174 -20.23 -13.32 -2.11
C ILE A 174 -21.72 -13.33 -1.70
N ARG A 175 -22.32 -12.15 -1.51
CA ARG A 175 -23.75 -12.06 -1.15
C ARG A 175 -24.66 -12.48 -2.30
N LYS A 176 -24.29 -12.16 -3.55
CA LYS A 176 -25.11 -12.48 -4.74
C LYS A 176 -24.93 -13.93 -5.18
N ASP A 177 -23.71 -14.38 -5.15
CA ASP A 177 -23.29 -15.67 -5.68
C ASP A 177 -22.71 -16.54 -4.53
N SER A 178 -21.38 -16.68 -4.45
CA SER A 178 -20.66 -17.36 -3.36
C SER A 178 -19.19 -16.93 -3.25
N TYR A 179 -18.47 -17.46 -2.25
CA TYR A 179 -17.02 -17.29 -2.11
C TYR A 179 -16.25 -17.95 -3.27
N GLU A 180 -16.67 -19.14 -3.68
CA GLU A 180 -16.06 -19.91 -4.78
C GLU A 180 -16.16 -19.13 -6.10
N ILE A 181 -17.31 -18.50 -6.34
CA ILE A 181 -17.50 -17.63 -7.51
C ILE A 181 -16.60 -16.38 -7.42
N LEU A 182 -16.39 -15.82 -6.23
CA LEU A 182 -15.42 -14.75 -6.05
C LEU A 182 -14.02 -15.23 -6.43
N VAL A 183 -13.56 -16.37 -5.91
CA VAL A 183 -12.24 -16.96 -6.24
C VAL A 183 -12.10 -17.16 -7.75
N GLN A 184 -13.12 -17.73 -8.40
CA GLN A 184 -13.10 -17.94 -9.85
C GLN A 184 -12.97 -16.62 -10.61
N LYS A 185 -13.79 -15.61 -10.28
CA LYS A 185 -13.76 -14.30 -10.94
C LYS A 185 -12.39 -13.60 -10.77
N LEU A 186 -11.75 -13.75 -9.61
CA LEU A 186 -10.42 -13.19 -9.40
C LEU A 186 -9.35 -13.92 -10.21
N THR A 187 -9.43 -15.25 -10.29
CA THR A 187 -8.55 -16.07 -11.12
C THR A 187 -8.67 -15.69 -12.59
N ASP A 188 -9.89 -15.58 -13.09
CA ASP A 188 -10.14 -15.17 -14.49
C ASP A 188 -9.59 -13.77 -14.76
N LYS A 189 -9.78 -12.84 -13.82
CA LYS A 189 -9.25 -11.47 -13.95
C LYS A 189 -7.73 -11.42 -13.96
N ILE A 190 -7.07 -12.24 -13.15
CA ILE A 190 -5.60 -12.34 -13.14
C ILE A 190 -5.11 -12.87 -14.48
N ASN A 191 -5.72 -13.95 -14.99
CA ASN A 191 -5.38 -14.54 -16.29
C ASN A 191 -5.55 -13.53 -17.44
N GLU A 192 -6.63 -12.74 -17.42
CA GLU A 192 -6.85 -11.64 -18.37
C GLU A 192 -5.72 -10.58 -18.32
N LEU A 193 -5.34 -10.17 -17.10
CA LEU A 193 -4.29 -9.18 -16.90
C LEU A 193 -2.89 -9.69 -17.31
N GLU A 194 -2.62 -10.97 -17.14
CA GLU A 194 -1.36 -11.60 -17.52
C GLU A 194 -1.21 -11.75 -19.05
N GLN A 195 -2.31 -12.04 -19.72
CA GLN A 195 -2.33 -12.17 -21.20
C GLN A 195 -2.20 -10.81 -21.91
N GLY A 196 -2.41 -9.69 -21.16
CA GLY A 196 -2.46 -8.36 -21.76
C GLY A 196 -3.76 -8.12 -22.57
N PRO A 197 -3.92 -6.92 -23.16
CA PRO A 197 -5.07 -6.66 -24.04
C PRO A 197 -5.04 -7.69 -25.18
N LYS A 198 -6.12 -8.48 -25.31
CA LYS A 198 -6.30 -9.32 -26.52
C LYS A 198 -6.16 -8.39 -27.71
N ALA A 199 -5.23 -8.69 -28.61
CA ALA A 199 -5.20 -8.02 -29.89
C ALA A 199 -6.63 -8.16 -30.44
N SER A 200 -7.33 -7.03 -30.55
CA SER A 200 -8.62 -7.03 -31.22
C SER A 200 -8.34 -7.58 -32.61
N GLU A 201 -8.90 -8.75 -32.93
CA GLU A 201 -8.98 -9.23 -34.29
C GLU A 201 -9.52 -8.07 -35.13
N LYS A 202 -8.64 -7.50 -35.95
CA LYS A 202 -9.06 -6.65 -37.04
C LYS A 202 -9.73 -7.57 -38.05
N LEU A 203 -11.05 -7.60 -38.00
CA LEU A 203 -11.88 -7.95 -39.16
C LEU A 203 -11.88 -6.79 -40.12
#